data_9619a816b5cc5829733f9255ca7cd214
#
_entry.id   9619a816b5cc5829733f9255ca7cd214
#
_cell.length_a   1.000
_cell.length_b   1.000
_cell.length_c   1.000
_cell.angle_alpha   90.00
_cell.angle_beta   90.00
_cell.angle_gamma   90.00
#
_symmetry.space_group_name_H-M   'P 1'
#
loop_
_entity.id
_entity.type
_entity.pdbx_description
1 polymer ?
#
loop_
_entity_poly.entity_id
_entity_poly.type
_entity_poly.pdbx_seq_one_letter_code
_entity_poly.pdbx_strand_id
1 'polypeptide(L)'
;MDRIRITGGNKLNGIIPISGAKNAALPLMIASLLTSDTLTLENVPHLADVEQLVRILGNHGVDISVNGRRESQGEAYSRTIHFTCRTIVDTTAPYELVSKMRASFWVIGPLLAREGKARVSLPGGCAIGTRPVDLFIDGLQALGANMEIDGGYINATAPKGGLIGATYTFPKVSVGATHVMLMAATLARGTTVIHNAAREPEVVDLARCLTAMGAKIEGAGTSTITIEGVTSLSGARHRVLPDRIETGTYAMAVAMTGGDVVLEGTNGSLLDNALDTLKLAGAEITETETGLRIVRNGNGIQPVDVVTEPFPGFPTDLQAQFMALMTRSQGVSHITETIFENRFMHVQELARLGAKISLSGQMARIEGVSRLKGAPVMATDLRASVSLVIAGLAAEGETMVSRVYHLDRGFERLEEKLTRCGALVERVSD
;
A
#
# COMPACT_ATOMS: atom_id res chain seq x y z
N MET A 1 24.89 0.44 -7.80
CA MET A 1 23.52 0.37 -7.18
C MET A 1 22.76 1.62 -7.60
N ASP A 2 21.54 1.47 -8.11
CA ASP A 2 20.79 2.60 -8.67
C ASP A 2 20.53 3.70 -7.65
N ARG A 3 20.59 4.94 -8.13
CA ARG A 3 20.27 6.17 -7.42
C ARG A 3 19.33 7.01 -8.26
N ILE A 4 18.61 7.93 -7.64
CA ILE A 4 17.81 8.93 -8.36
C ILE A 4 18.43 10.30 -8.13
N ARG A 5 18.72 10.99 -9.23
CA ARG A 5 19.18 12.36 -9.28
C ARG A 5 18.00 13.28 -9.58
N ILE A 6 17.84 14.32 -8.78
CA ILE A 6 16.74 15.29 -8.89
C ILE A 6 17.34 16.68 -8.93
N THR A 7 17.07 17.44 -9.97
CA THR A 7 17.32 18.88 -10.01
C THR A 7 16.04 19.61 -9.73
N GLY A 8 15.93 20.27 -8.60
CA GLY A 8 14.70 20.90 -8.15
C GLY A 8 14.43 22.25 -8.81
N GLY A 9 13.25 22.80 -8.52
CA GLY A 9 12.83 24.14 -8.94
C GLY A 9 11.83 24.19 -10.09
N ASN A 10 11.52 23.07 -10.75
CA ASN A 10 10.55 23.02 -11.83
C ASN A 10 9.13 22.79 -11.29
N LYS A 11 8.15 23.50 -11.88
CA LYS A 11 6.72 23.20 -11.65
C LYS A 11 6.31 21.95 -12.41
N LEU A 12 5.37 21.20 -11.85
CA LEU A 12 4.82 20.02 -12.49
C LEU A 12 3.58 20.38 -13.29
N ASN A 13 3.54 20.06 -14.59
CA ASN A 13 2.41 20.31 -15.47
C ASN A 13 2.19 19.11 -16.40
N GLY A 14 0.94 18.68 -16.55
CA GLY A 14 0.61 17.60 -17.47
C GLY A 14 -0.33 16.56 -16.89
N ILE A 15 -0.11 15.30 -17.26
CA ILE A 15 -0.96 14.17 -16.87
C ILE A 15 -0.09 13.08 -16.24
N ILE A 16 -0.51 12.57 -15.08
CA ILE A 16 0.10 11.42 -14.44
C ILE A 16 -0.94 10.31 -14.37
N PRO A 17 -0.77 9.20 -15.10
CA PRO A 17 -1.62 8.04 -14.95
C PRO A 17 -1.34 7.35 -13.60
N ILE A 18 -2.39 7.09 -12.83
CA ILE A 18 -2.31 6.41 -11.55
C ILE A 18 -2.35 4.90 -11.77
N SER A 19 -1.36 4.21 -11.21
CA SER A 19 -1.25 2.76 -11.28
C SER A 19 -2.26 2.06 -10.37
N GLY A 20 -2.45 0.76 -10.58
CA GLY A 20 -3.21 -0.08 -9.65
C GLY A 20 -2.58 -0.10 -8.25
N ALA A 21 -3.44 -0.18 -7.24
CA ALA A 21 -3.01 -0.12 -5.84
C ALA A 21 -2.18 -1.34 -5.46
N LYS A 22 -0.95 -1.12 -5.01
CA LYS A 22 -0.09 -2.16 -4.43
C LYS A 22 -0.81 -2.90 -3.29
N ASN A 23 -1.39 -2.14 -2.36
CA ASN A 23 -2.01 -2.69 -1.15
C ASN A 23 -3.31 -3.47 -1.44
N ALA A 24 -3.90 -3.31 -2.63
CA ALA A 24 -5.00 -4.14 -3.13
C ALA A 24 -4.49 -5.32 -3.96
N ALA A 25 -3.51 -5.11 -4.82
CA ALA A 25 -2.98 -6.17 -5.69
C ALA A 25 -2.49 -7.38 -4.87
N LEU A 26 -1.79 -7.15 -3.76
CA LEU A 26 -1.22 -8.23 -2.95
C LEU A 26 -2.30 -9.19 -2.39
N PRO A 27 -3.33 -8.75 -1.66
CA PRO A 27 -4.37 -9.67 -1.18
C PRO A 27 -5.19 -10.27 -2.33
N LEU A 28 -5.44 -9.55 -3.42
CA LEU A 28 -6.12 -10.08 -4.61
C LEU A 28 -5.34 -11.23 -5.26
N MET A 29 -4.02 -11.08 -5.39
CA MET A 29 -3.15 -12.16 -5.90
C MET A 29 -3.19 -13.38 -4.99
N ILE A 30 -3.15 -13.19 -3.66
CA ILE A 30 -3.22 -14.25 -2.66
C ILE A 30 -4.57 -14.99 -2.73
N ALA A 31 -5.67 -14.31 -3.05
CA ALA A 31 -6.98 -14.92 -3.20
C ALA A 31 -7.03 -16.01 -4.28
N SER A 32 -6.08 -16.02 -5.23
CA SER A 32 -5.96 -17.11 -6.22
C SER A 32 -5.72 -18.49 -5.62
N LEU A 33 -5.20 -18.55 -4.40
CA LEU A 33 -5.02 -19.80 -3.66
C LEU A 33 -6.36 -20.43 -3.21
N LEU A 34 -7.45 -19.68 -3.21
CA LEU A 34 -8.76 -20.16 -2.75
C LEU A 34 -9.54 -20.96 -3.79
N THR A 35 -9.10 -21.00 -5.04
CA THR A 35 -9.81 -21.67 -6.15
C THR A 35 -8.83 -22.46 -7.04
N SER A 36 -9.35 -23.50 -7.70
CA SER A 36 -8.63 -24.21 -8.76
C SER A 36 -8.77 -23.56 -10.13
N ASP A 37 -9.72 -22.63 -10.27
CA ASP A 37 -9.99 -21.91 -11.51
C ASP A 37 -9.03 -20.72 -11.67
N THR A 38 -9.03 -20.11 -12.85
CA THR A 38 -8.19 -18.96 -13.12
C THR A 38 -8.77 -17.66 -12.57
N LEU A 39 -8.02 -16.99 -11.70
CA LEU A 39 -8.26 -15.60 -11.31
C LEU A 39 -7.48 -14.68 -12.24
N THR A 40 -8.17 -13.80 -12.94
CA THR A 40 -7.57 -12.80 -13.83
C THR A 40 -7.64 -11.43 -13.16
N LEU A 41 -6.47 -10.83 -12.91
CA LEU A 41 -6.35 -9.48 -12.35
C LEU A 41 -5.85 -8.50 -13.41
N GLU A 42 -6.62 -7.44 -13.63
CA GLU A 42 -6.26 -6.31 -14.48
C GLU A 42 -5.72 -5.15 -13.64
N ASN A 43 -5.00 -4.25 -14.24
CA ASN A 43 -4.42 -3.08 -13.59
C ASN A 43 -3.45 -3.43 -12.44
N VAL A 44 -2.73 -4.54 -12.57
CA VAL A 44 -1.71 -4.93 -11.58
C VAL A 44 -0.45 -4.11 -11.81
N PRO A 45 0.06 -3.37 -10.79
CA PRO A 45 1.25 -2.53 -10.95
C PRO A 45 2.53 -3.37 -11.09
N HIS A 46 3.51 -2.82 -11.78
CA HIS A 46 4.84 -3.43 -11.88
C HIS A 46 5.73 -2.95 -10.72
N LEU A 47 5.73 -3.68 -9.63
CA LEU A 47 6.45 -3.35 -8.38
C LEU A 47 7.25 -4.54 -7.88
N ALA A 48 8.36 -4.28 -7.19
CA ALA A 48 9.19 -5.32 -6.59
C ALA A 48 8.43 -6.23 -5.60
N ASP A 49 7.48 -5.66 -4.85
CA ASP A 49 6.64 -6.42 -3.92
C ASP A 49 5.66 -7.36 -4.67
N VAL A 50 5.15 -6.95 -5.83
CA VAL A 50 4.31 -7.81 -6.69
C VAL A 50 5.13 -8.96 -7.25
N GLU A 51 6.34 -8.70 -7.77
CA GLU A 51 7.24 -9.73 -8.27
C GLU A 51 7.67 -10.72 -7.16
N GLN A 52 7.86 -10.22 -5.93
CA GLN A 52 8.14 -11.09 -4.79
C GLN A 52 6.95 -12.02 -4.48
N LEU A 53 5.72 -11.51 -4.56
CA LEU A 53 4.54 -12.33 -4.33
C LEU A 53 4.31 -13.36 -5.45
N VAL A 54 4.61 -13.02 -6.70
CA VAL A 54 4.62 -13.98 -7.81
C VAL A 54 5.49 -15.20 -7.48
N ARG A 55 6.70 -14.98 -6.91
CA ARG A 55 7.59 -16.09 -6.50
C ARG A 55 7.00 -16.94 -5.38
N ILE A 56 6.33 -16.31 -4.41
CA ILE A 56 5.68 -17.01 -3.29
C ILE A 56 4.53 -17.86 -3.79
N LEU A 57 3.66 -17.31 -4.63
CA LEU A 57 2.54 -18.04 -5.21
C LEU A 57 3.02 -19.20 -6.11
N GLY A 58 4.10 -18.99 -6.89
CA GLY A 58 4.75 -20.05 -7.65
C GLY A 58 5.26 -21.18 -6.76
N ASN A 59 5.80 -20.90 -5.56
CA ASN A 59 6.20 -21.92 -4.58
C ASN A 59 5.02 -22.79 -4.14
N HIS A 60 3.81 -22.23 -4.07
CA HIS A 60 2.59 -22.97 -3.74
C HIS A 60 1.98 -23.72 -4.93
N GLY A 61 2.52 -23.58 -6.14
CA GLY A 61 2.04 -24.26 -7.35
C GLY A 61 1.05 -23.45 -8.18
N VAL A 62 1.03 -22.13 -8.03
CA VAL A 62 0.23 -21.26 -8.87
C VAL A 62 0.92 -21.08 -10.23
N ASP A 63 0.24 -21.45 -11.32
CA ASP A 63 0.65 -21.12 -12.67
C ASP A 63 0.31 -19.65 -12.95
N ILE A 64 1.31 -18.87 -13.37
CA ILE A 64 1.17 -17.43 -13.54
C ILE A 64 1.55 -17.05 -14.96
N SER A 65 0.63 -16.39 -15.68
CA SER A 65 0.91 -15.79 -16.97
C SER A 65 0.62 -14.30 -16.98
N VAL A 66 1.52 -13.53 -17.56
CA VAL A 66 1.45 -12.07 -17.60
C VAL A 66 1.24 -11.63 -19.03
N ASN A 67 0.12 -10.96 -19.28
CA ASN A 67 -0.14 -10.26 -20.53
C ASN A 67 0.18 -8.78 -20.30
N GLY A 68 1.37 -8.36 -20.72
CA GLY A 68 1.79 -6.97 -20.73
C GLY A 68 1.85 -6.48 -22.17
N ARG A 69 1.11 -5.45 -22.53
CA ARG A 69 1.43 -4.68 -23.71
C ARG A 69 2.62 -3.79 -23.40
N ARG A 70 3.69 -3.90 -24.21
CA ARG A 70 4.65 -2.80 -24.34
C ARG A 70 3.94 -1.72 -25.14
N GLU A 71 3.64 -0.63 -24.50
CA GLU A 71 2.85 0.41 -25.11
C GLU A 71 3.69 1.47 -25.80
N SER A 72 3.20 1.80 -27.00
CA SER A 72 3.43 3.07 -27.65
C SER A 72 2.76 4.19 -26.84
N GLN A 73 3.42 5.33 -26.75
CA GLN A 73 2.99 6.60 -26.13
C GLN A 73 1.48 6.73 -25.89
N GLY A 74 1.07 6.80 -24.61
CA GLY A 74 -0.22 7.30 -24.18
C GLY A 74 -1.17 6.35 -23.46
N GLU A 75 -0.87 5.06 -23.33
CA GLU A 75 -1.74 4.12 -22.60
C GLU A 75 -1.20 3.76 -21.21
N ALA A 76 -2.11 3.41 -20.30
CA ALA A 76 -1.79 3.13 -18.90
C ALA A 76 -0.82 1.95 -18.74
N TYR A 77 0.11 2.06 -17.80
CA TYR A 77 1.15 1.08 -17.47
C TYR A 77 0.62 -0.21 -16.84
N SER A 78 -0.64 -0.57 -17.06
CA SER A 78 -1.30 -1.68 -16.39
C SER A 78 -1.00 -3.03 -17.04
N ARG A 79 -0.75 -4.02 -16.19
CA ARG A 79 -0.60 -5.42 -16.59
C ARG A 79 -1.86 -6.22 -16.25
N THR A 80 -2.17 -7.20 -17.10
CA THR A 80 -3.13 -8.25 -16.78
C THR A 80 -2.36 -9.51 -16.42
N ILE A 81 -2.65 -10.09 -15.27
CA ILE A 81 -2.01 -11.31 -14.77
C ILE A 81 -3.09 -12.36 -14.53
N HIS A 82 -2.83 -13.57 -15.01
CA HIS A 82 -3.67 -14.74 -14.78
C HIS A 82 -3.00 -15.66 -13.78
N PHE A 83 -3.73 -16.03 -12.74
CA PHE A 83 -3.30 -16.92 -11.67
C PHE A 83 -4.17 -18.18 -11.70
N THR A 84 -3.58 -19.35 -11.88
CA THR A 84 -4.31 -20.64 -11.87
C THR A 84 -3.67 -21.56 -10.85
N CYS A 85 -4.38 -21.90 -9.79
CA CYS A 85 -3.93 -22.79 -8.74
C CYS A 85 -4.72 -24.09 -8.74
N ARG A 86 -4.47 -24.99 -9.69
CA ARG A 86 -5.20 -26.25 -9.83
C ARG A 86 -5.07 -27.11 -8.57
N THR A 87 -3.84 -27.23 -8.08
CA THR A 87 -3.49 -27.95 -6.84
C THR A 87 -2.43 -27.16 -6.09
N ILE A 88 -2.54 -27.10 -4.77
CA ILE A 88 -1.47 -26.55 -3.92
C ILE A 88 -0.43 -27.65 -3.74
N VAL A 89 0.78 -27.42 -4.27
CA VAL A 89 1.88 -28.40 -4.26
C VAL A 89 2.68 -28.36 -2.96
N ASP A 90 2.74 -27.21 -2.29
CA ASP A 90 3.39 -27.02 -0.99
C ASP A 90 2.58 -26.01 -0.15
N THR A 91 2.31 -26.37 1.10
CA THR A 91 1.64 -25.52 2.09
C THR A 91 2.64 -24.77 2.97
N THR A 92 3.95 -24.86 2.68
CA THR A 92 5.02 -24.17 3.39
C THR A 92 5.42 -22.89 2.67
N ALA A 93 5.36 -21.75 3.35
CA ALA A 93 5.96 -20.49 2.90
C ALA A 93 7.29 -20.28 3.66
N PRO A 94 8.47 -20.49 3.00
CA PRO A 94 9.77 -20.52 3.67
C PRO A 94 10.29 -19.12 4.01
N TYR A 95 11.17 -19.04 4.99
CA TYR A 95 11.77 -17.81 5.50
C TYR A 95 12.36 -16.92 4.41
N GLU A 96 13.10 -17.50 3.46
CA GLU A 96 13.81 -16.79 2.38
C GLU A 96 12.85 -16.00 1.48
N LEU A 97 11.60 -16.44 1.39
CA LEU A 97 10.56 -15.74 0.64
C LEU A 97 9.77 -14.76 1.52
N VAL A 98 9.38 -15.20 2.72
CA VAL A 98 8.50 -14.42 3.61
C VAL A 98 9.24 -13.22 4.23
N SER A 99 10.53 -13.35 4.54
CA SER A 99 11.32 -12.29 5.18
C SER A 99 11.48 -11.02 4.34
N LYS A 100 11.35 -11.13 3.02
CA LYS A 100 11.50 -9.99 2.09
C LYS A 100 10.30 -9.06 2.05
N MET A 101 9.11 -9.57 2.35
CA MET A 101 7.87 -8.80 2.29
C MET A 101 6.86 -9.33 3.31
N ARG A 102 6.39 -8.47 4.20
CA ARG A 102 5.49 -8.87 5.28
C ARG A 102 4.15 -9.46 4.80
N ALA A 103 3.58 -8.93 3.70
CA ALA A 103 2.33 -9.44 3.13
C ALA A 103 2.42 -10.89 2.67
N SER A 104 3.62 -11.43 2.50
CA SER A 104 3.85 -12.85 2.21
C SER A 104 3.27 -13.78 3.27
N PHE A 105 3.16 -13.31 4.51
CA PHE A 105 2.55 -14.05 5.61
C PHE A 105 1.05 -14.30 5.40
N TRP A 106 0.38 -13.49 4.61
CA TRP A 106 -1.08 -13.58 4.42
C TRP A 106 -1.55 -14.83 3.70
N VAL A 107 -0.64 -15.56 3.02
CA VAL A 107 -0.95 -16.85 2.40
C VAL A 107 -1.47 -17.88 3.40
N ILE A 108 -1.20 -17.69 4.70
CA ILE A 108 -1.67 -18.58 5.78
C ILE A 108 -3.18 -18.75 5.77
N GLY A 109 -3.95 -17.68 5.50
CA GLY A 109 -5.41 -17.73 5.47
C GLY A 109 -5.97 -18.69 4.41
N PRO A 110 -5.70 -18.42 3.11
CA PRO A 110 -6.19 -19.29 2.04
C PRO A 110 -5.61 -20.70 2.07
N LEU A 111 -4.33 -20.87 2.43
CA LEU A 111 -3.75 -22.22 2.56
C LEU A 111 -4.48 -23.05 3.63
N LEU A 112 -4.74 -22.44 4.79
CA LEU A 112 -5.46 -23.10 5.88
C LEU A 112 -6.91 -23.38 5.51
N ALA A 113 -7.57 -22.44 4.82
CA ALA A 113 -8.97 -22.58 4.41
C ALA A 113 -9.17 -23.69 3.35
N ARG A 114 -8.25 -23.80 2.39
CA ARG A 114 -8.35 -24.73 1.27
C ARG A 114 -7.77 -26.12 1.58
N GLU A 115 -6.60 -26.18 2.23
CA GLU A 115 -5.84 -27.41 2.48
C GLU A 115 -5.98 -27.93 3.92
N GLY A 116 -6.58 -27.13 4.82
CA GLY A 116 -6.68 -27.47 6.24
C GLY A 116 -5.36 -27.41 7.01
N LYS A 117 -4.28 -27.02 6.37
CA LYS A 117 -2.95 -26.84 6.98
C LYS A 117 -2.12 -25.78 6.28
N ALA A 118 -1.27 -25.12 7.04
CA ALA A 118 -0.29 -24.18 6.51
C ALA A 118 0.92 -24.13 7.44
N ARG A 119 2.12 -23.99 6.87
CA ARG A 119 3.35 -23.73 7.59
C ARG A 119 4.01 -22.48 7.03
N VAL A 120 3.93 -21.37 7.77
CA VAL A 120 4.37 -20.07 7.27
C VAL A 120 5.41 -19.48 8.20
N SER A 121 6.56 -19.08 7.64
CA SER A 121 7.59 -18.40 8.40
C SER A 121 7.05 -17.13 9.02
N LEU A 122 7.48 -16.81 10.24
CA LEU A 122 7.27 -15.49 10.82
C LEU A 122 7.93 -14.44 9.92
N PRO A 123 7.27 -13.32 9.64
CA PRO A 123 7.88 -12.26 8.86
C PRO A 123 9.03 -11.64 9.65
N GLY A 124 10.09 -11.25 8.95
CA GLY A 124 11.21 -10.52 9.54
C GLY A 124 10.79 -9.20 10.20
N GLY A 125 11.70 -8.56 10.93
CA GLY A 125 11.48 -7.28 11.56
C GLY A 125 11.06 -6.18 10.56
N CYS A 126 10.37 -5.17 11.05
CA CYS A 126 9.94 -4.02 10.25
C CYS A 126 10.58 -2.74 10.78
N ALA A 127 11.14 -1.93 9.89
CA ALA A 127 11.82 -0.68 10.26
C ALA A 127 10.87 0.37 10.88
N ILE A 128 9.58 0.33 10.55
CA ILE A 128 8.59 1.32 11.01
C ILE A 128 7.91 0.97 12.34
N GLY A 129 8.26 -0.13 12.99
CA GLY A 129 7.73 -0.50 14.30
C GLY A 129 7.43 -1.98 14.47
N THR A 130 7.05 -2.35 15.70
CA THR A 130 6.62 -3.70 16.03
C THR A 130 5.28 -4.00 15.34
N ARG A 131 5.24 -5.10 14.61
CA ARG A 131 4.05 -5.54 13.87
C ARG A 131 3.83 -7.03 14.16
N PRO A 132 3.38 -7.35 15.37
CA PRO A 132 3.17 -8.73 15.78
C PRO A 132 2.14 -9.41 14.86
N VAL A 133 2.19 -10.73 14.80
CA VAL A 133 1.25 -11.54 14.01
C VAL A 133 0.06 -12.02 14.84
N ASP A 134 -0.06 -11.57 16.09
CA ASP A 134 -1.07 -12.01 17.06
C ASP A 134 -2.48 -11.88 16.53
N LEU A 135 -2.82 -10.72 15.90
CA LEU A 135 -4.15 -10.50 15.34
C LEU A 135 -4.54 -11.49 14.24
N PHE A 136 -3.55 -12.00 13.51
CA PHE A 136 -3.78 -13.06 12.51
C PHE A 136 -4.01 -14.40 13.19
N ILE A 137 -3.20 -14.72 14.20
CA ILE A 137 -3.29 -15.95 14.99
C ILE A 137 -4.64 -16.00 15.69
N ASP A 138 -4.98 -14.97 16.47
CA ASP A 138 -6.22 -14.91 17.24
C ASP A 138 -7.46 -15.02 16.34
N GLY A 139 -7.44 -14.33 15.19
CA GLY A 139 -8.52 -14.39 14.22
C GLY A 139 -8.71 -15.80 13.63
N LEU A 140 -7.63 -16.46 13.23
CA LEU A 140 -7.70 -17.83 12.71
C LEU A 140 -8.04 -18.86 13.78
N GLN A 141 -7.59 -18.66 15.03
CA GLN A 141 -7.98 -19.48 16.18
C GLN A 141 -9.49 -19.35 16.48
N ALA A 142 -10.05 -18.15 16.31
CA ALA A 142 -11.49 -17.95 16.44
C ALA A 142 -12.28 -18.78 15.42
N LEU A 143 -11.72 -19.03 14.23
CA LEU A 143 -12.28 -19.96 13.22
C LEU A 143 -11.97 -21.43 13.50
N GLY A 144 -11.45 -21.75 14.70
CA GLY A 144 -11.18 -23.13 15.15
C GLY A 144 -9.80 -23.66 14.78
N ALA A 145 -8.91 -22.86 14.20
CA ALA A 145 -7.56 -23.31 13.86
C ALA A 145 -6.71 -23.58 15.11
N ASN A 146 -5.92 -24.65 15.08
CA ASN A 146 -4.78 -24.81 15.99
C ASN A 146 -3.56 -24.11 15.41
N MET A 147 -2.87 -23.31 16.23
CA MET A 147 -1.75 -22.48 15.80
C MET A 147 -0.56 -22.73 16.75
N GLU A 148 0.53 -23.26 16.24
CA GLU A 148 1.74 -23.54 17.00
C GLU A 148 2.93 -22.79 16.40
N ILE A 149 3.72 -22.14 17.26
CA ILE A 149 4.96 -21.47 16.85
C ILE A 149 6.11 -22.41 17.16
N ASP A 150 6.83 -22.82 16.12
CA ASP A 150 8.00 -23.70 16.24
C ASP A 150 9.08 -23.31 15.23
N GLY A 151 10.32 -23.16 15.70
CA GLY A 151 11.48 -22.88 14.86
C GLY A 151 11.36 -21.62 14.00
N GLY A 152 10.59 -20.58 14.43
CA GLY A 152 10.37 -19.38 13.66
C GLY A 152 9.26 -19.50 12.60
N TYR A 153 8.49 -20.59 12.64
CA TYR A 153 7.34 -20.84 11.78
C TYR A 153 6.05 -20.92 12.61
N ILE A 154 4.94 -20.55 11.98
CA ILE A 154 3.61 -20.90 12.46
C ILE A 154 3.14 -22.13 11.71
N ASN A 155 2.86 -23.19 12.47
CA ASN A 155 2.19 -24.39 11.99
C ASN A 155 0.71 -24.27 12.32
N ALA A 156 -0.11 -24.13 11.29
CA ALA A 156 -1.55 -23.95 11.41
C ALA A 156 -2.29 -25.18 10.89
N THR A 157 -3.27 -25.65 11.65
CA THR A 157 -4.14 -26.77 11.24
C THR A 157 -5.61 -26.44 11.51
N ALA A 158 -6.47 -26.69 10.54
CA ALA A 158 -7.90 -26.55 10.68
C ALA A 158 -8.51 -27.76 11.41
N PRO A 159 -9.67 -27.61 12.06
CA PRO A 159 -10.39 -28.75 12.63
C PRO A 159 -10.87 -29.70 11.53
N LYS A 160 -11.24 -30.93 11.90
CA LYS A 160 -11.80 -31.90 10.96
C LYS A 160 -13.01 -31.31 10.22
N GLY A 161 -12.94 -31.32 8.91
CA GLY A 161 -13.98 -30.75 8.03
C GLY A 161 -13.81 -29.28 7.72
N GLY A 162 -12.66 -28.68 8.03
CA GLY A 162 -12.30 -27.28 7.70
C GLY A 162 -12.61 -26.27 8.80
N LEU A 163 -12.28 -25.02 8.54
CA LEU A 163 -12.55 -23.90 9.43
C LEU A 163 -14.04 -23.76 9.74
N ILE A 164 -14.36 -23.15 10.88
CA ILE A 164 -15.74 -22.98 11.38
C ILE A 164 -15.99 -21.48 11.55
N GLY A 165 -17.11 -21.00 10.99
CA GLY A 165 -17.54 -19.61 11.14
C GLY A 165 -17.74 -19.23 12.60
N ALA A 166 -17.35 -18.02 12.95
CA ALA A 166 -17.41 -17.50 14.30
C ALA A 166 -17.60 -15.98 14.33
N THR A 167 -18.05 -15.46 15.46
CA THR A 167 -18.02 -14.01 15.72
C THR A 167 -16.69 -13.65 16.36
N TYR A 168 -15.95 -12.73 15.75
CA TYR A 168 -14.66 -12.26 16.25
C TYR A 168 -14.57 -10.73 16.21
N THR A 169 -14.06 -10.15 17.29
CA THR A 169 -13.83 -8.71 17.39
C THR A 169 -12.34 -8.42 17.45
N PHE A 170 -11.82 -7.69 16.48
CA PHE A 170 -10.42 -7.23 16.55
C PHE A 170 -10.22 -6.25 17.71
N PRO A 171 -9.21 -6.45 18.59
CA PRO A 171 -8.92 -5.50 19.68
C PRO A 171 -8.42 -4.15 19.14
N LYS A 172 -7.85 -4.13 17.96
CA LYS A 172 -7.51 -2.92 17.18
C LYS A 172 -7.67 -3.20 15.70
N VAL A 173 -7.97 -2.15 14.93
CA VAL A 173 -8.09 -2.24 13.47
C VAL A 173 -6.78 -2.71 12.85
N SER A 174 -6.85 -3.71 11.97
CA SER A 174 -5.72 -4.24 11.22
C SER A 174 -6.13 -4.60 9.80
N VAL A 175 -5.59 -3.91 8.82
CA VAL A 175 -5.85 -4.17 7.39
C VAL A 175 -5.44 -5.58 7.00
N GLY A 176 -4.20 -5.97 7.32
CA GLY A 176 -3.68 -7.30 6.97
C GLY A 176 -4.47 -8.44 7.62
N ALA A 177 -4.78 -8.32 8.92
CA ALA A 177 -5.56 -9.34 9.61
C ALA A 177 -7.00 -9.42 9.09
N THR A 178 -7.61 -8.28 8.73
CA THR A 178 -8.93 -8.26 8.07
C THR A 178 -8.88 -8.98 6.71
N HIS A 179 -7.86 -8.74 5.88
CA HIS A 179 -7.68 -9.47 4.61
C HIS A 179 -7.57 -10.98 4.82
N VAL A 180 -6.77 -11.43 5.78
CA VAL A 180 -6.58 -12.87 6.05
C VAL A 180 -7.86 -13.51 6.56
N MET A 181 -8.55 -12.87 7.50
CA MET A 181 -9.84 -13.35 8.03
C MET A 181 -10.92 -13.42 6.93
N LEU A 182 -10.97 -12.39 6.08
CA LEU A 182 -11.92 -12.34 4.97
C LEU A 182 -11.71 -13.53 4.03
N MET A 183 -10.47 -13.78 3.61
CA MET A 183 -10.14 -14.91 2.74
C MET A 183 -10.42 -16.27 3.42
N ALA A 184 -10.00 -16.45 4.66
CA ALA A 184 -10.17 -17.69 5.38
C ALA A 184 -11.65 -18.02 5.64
N ALA A 185 -12.47 -17.03 5.96
CA ALA A 185 -13.88 -17.17 6.27
C ALA A 185 -14.73 -17.57 5.05
N THR A 186 -14.29 -17.28 3.81
CA THR A 186 -15.07 -17.64 2.60
C THR A 186 -15.31 -19.13 2.45
N LEU A 187 -14.39 -19.98 2.91
CA LEU A 187 -14.50 -21.43 2.87
C LEU A 187 -14.77 -22.07 4.24
N ALA A 188 -14.97 -21.26 5.30
CA ALA A 188 -15.33 -21.75 6.62
C ALA A 188 -16.79 -22.23 6.64
N ARG A 189 -17.08 -23.27 7.43
CA ARG A 189 -18.46 -23.78 7.59
C ARG A 189 -19.29 -22.86 8.46
N GLY A 190 -20.42 -22.39 7.97
CA GLY A 190 -21.33 -21.49 8.67
C GLY A 190 -21.01 -20.01 8.42
N THR A 191 -21.44 -19.16 9.33
CA THR A 191 -21.31 -17.69 9.20
C THR A 191 -20.22 -17.15 10.08
N THR A 192 -19.40 -16.28 9.53
CA THR A 192 -18.38 -15.49 10.27
C THR A 192 -18.83 -14.04 10.34
N VAL A 193 -18.74 -13.44 11.53
CA VAL A 193 -18.96 -12.01 11.75
C VAL A 193 -17.69 -11.40 12.32
N ILE A 194 -17.11 -10.45 11.59
CA ILE A 194 -15.91 -9.73 12.00
C ILE A 194 -16.31 -8.34 12.46
N HIS A 195 -16.06 -8.01 13.73
CA HIS A 195 -16.24 -6.68 14.29
C HIS A 195 -14.90 -5.94 14.36
N ASN A 196 -14.96 -4.61 14.37
CA ASN A 196 -13.81 -3.72 14.33
C ASN A 196 -12.88 -4.04 13.13
N ALA A 197 -13.47 -4.41 12.02
CA ALA A 197 -12.78 -4.68 10.76
C ALA A 197 -12.17 -3.41 10.17
N ALA A 198 -11.11 -3.55 9.42
CA ALA A 198 -10.54 -2.46 8.61
C ALA A 198 -11.52 -2.07 7.49
N ARG A 199 -11.60 -0.78 7.19
CA ARG A 199 -12.58 -0.19 6.28
C ARG A 199 -11.96 0.35 4.99
N GLU A 200 -10.66 0.18 4.83
CA GLU A 200 -9.87 0.69 3.72
C GLU A 200 -10.46 0.23 2.37
N PRO A 201 -10.39 1.07 1.33
CA PRO A 201 -10.87 0.73 -0.02
C PRO A 201 -10.28 -0.58 -0.55
N GLU A 202 -9.06 -0.93 -0.17
CA GLU A 202 -8.39 -2.19 -0.53
C GLU A 202 -9.05 -3.42 0.09
N VAL A 203 -9.66 -3.29 1.27
CA VAL A 203 -10.46 -4.36 1.89
C VAL A 203 -11.77 -4.55 1.13
N VAL A 204 -12.41 -3.45 0.73
CA VAL A 204 -13.63 -3.48 -0.09
C VAL A 204 -13.34 -4.10 -1.45
N ASP A 205 -12.19 -3.79 -2.05
CA ASP A 205 -11.75 -4.32 -3.35
C ASP A 205 -11.56 -5.85 -3.29
N LEU A 206 -10.90 -6.35 -2.24
CA LEU A 206 -10.79 -7.79 -2.00
C LEU A 206 -12.18 -8.44 -1.82
N ALA A 207 -13.07 -7.85 -1.04
CA ALA A 207 -14.41 -8.38 -0.83
C ALA A 207 -15.20 -8.47 -2.14
N ARG A 208 -15.10 -7.47 -3.01
CA ARG A 208 -15.71 -7.47 -4.34
C ARG A 208 -15.16 -8.57 -5.23
N CYS A 209 -13.86 -8.78 -5.24
CA CYS A 209 -13.21 -9.85 -5.97
C CYS A 209 -13.68 -11.24 -5.46
N LEU A 210 -13.66 -11.45 -4.15
CA LEU A 210 -14.12 -12.69 -3.54
C LEU A 210 -15.62 -12.95 -3.84
N THR A 211 -16.44 -11.91 -3.85
CA THR A 211 -17.86 -12.01 -4.24
C THR A 211 -18.00 -12.40 -5.72
N ALA A 212 -17.18 -11.83 -6.60
CA ALA A 212 -17.15 -12.24 -8.01
C ALA A 212 -16.68 -13.69 -8.19
N MET A 213 -15.87 -14.22 -7.26
CA MET A 213 -15.48 -15.63 -7.19
C MET A 213 -16.56 -16.54 -6.60
N GLY A 214 -17.67 -15.98 -6.10
CA GLY A 214 -18.78 -16.73 -5.54
C GLY A 214 -18.91 -16.68 -4.01
N ALA A 215 -18.09 -15.89 -3.32
CA ALA A 215 -18.23 -15.68 -1.88
C ALA A 215 -19.49 -14.84 -1.56
N LYS A 216 -20.03 -15.04 -0.36
CA LYS A 216 -21.16 -14.27 0.17
C LYS A 216 -20.67 -13.38 1.30
N ILE A 217 -20.51 -12.10 1.00
CA ILE A 217 -19.90 -11.10 1.90
C ILE A 217 -20.79 -9.87 1.95
N GLU A 218 -21.08 -9.41 3.16
CA GLU A 218 -21.82 -8.17 3.42
C GLU A 218 -21.04 -7.28 4.40
N GLY A 219 -21.26 -5.97 4.33
CA GLY A 219 -20.71 -5.00 5.26
C GLY A 219 -19.25 -4.60 4.98
N ALA A 220 -18.62 -5.02 3.89
CA ALA A 220 -17.28 -4.56 3.53
C ALA A 220 -17.24 -3.03 3.38
N GLY A 221 -16.24 -2.38 3.99
CA GLY A 221 -16.15 -0.92 4.10
C GLY A 221 -16.81 -0.35 5.36
N THR A 222 -17.47 -1.18 6.15
CA THR A 222 -17.94 -0.83 7.49
C THR A 222 -17.10 -1.52 8.56
N SER A 223 -17.34 -1.21 9.83
CA SER A 223 -16.64 -1.85 10.96
C SER A 223 -17.10 -3.29 11.23
N THR A 224 -18.16 -3.76 10.55
CA THR A 224 -18.68 -5.13 10.71
C THR A 224 -18.82 -5.78 9.36
N ILE A 225 -18.16 -6.91 9.16
CA ILE A 225 -18.23 -7.70 7.93
C ILE A 225 -18.82 -9.07 8.28
N THR A 226 -19.82 -9.48 7.51
CA THR A 226 -20.46 -10.81 7.63
C THR A 226 -20.12 -11.64 6.41
N ILE A 227 -19.64 -12.86 6.61
CA ILE A 227 -19.26 -13.80 5.57
C ILE A 227 -20.01 -15.10 5.79
N GLU A 228 -20.83 -15.52 4.83
CA GLU A 228 -21.42 -16.87 4.80
C GLU A 228 -20.47 -17.77 4.01
N GLY A 229 -19.95 -18.80 4.66
CA GLY A 229 -19.00 -19.71 4.04
C GLY A 229 -19.65 -20.54 2.91
N VAL A 230 -18.85 -20.80 1.88
CA VAL A 230 -19.24 -21.60 0.71
C VAL A 230 -18.34 -22.82 0.57
N THR A 231 -18.78 -23.83 -0.17
CA THR A 231 -18.04 -25.08 -0.34
C THR A 231 -16.86 -24.94 -1.31
N SER A 232 -16.94 -24.00 -2.25
CA SER A 232 -15.90 -23.73 -3.24
C SER A 232 -16.06 -22.33 -3.82
N LEU A 233 -14.98 -21.79 -4.34
CA LEU A 233 -14.94 -20.56 -5.12
C LEU A 233 -14.57 -20.86 -6.58
N SER A 234 -15.04 -20.06 -7.50
CA SER A 234 -14.72 -20.14 -8.93
C SER A 234 -13.65 -19.09 -9.31
N GLY A 235 -13.19 -19.16 -10.56
CA GLY A 235 -12.38 -18.09 -11.14
C GLY A 235 -13.21 -16.82 -11.35
N ALA A 236 -12.49 -15.69 -11.46
CA ALA A 236 -13.11 -14.40 -11.74
C ALA A 236 -12.17 -13.51 -12.56
N ARG A 237 -12.72 -12.42 -13.10
CA ARG A 237 -11.98 -11.31 -13.68
C ARG A 237 -12.22 -10.08 -12.83
N HIS A 238 -11.17 -9.46 -12.33
CA HIS A 238 -11.24 -8.32 -11.44
C HIS A 238 -10.20 -7.27 -11.80
N ARG A 239 -10.58 -6.00 -11.74
CA ARG A 239 -9.68 -4.88 -11.95
C ARG A 239 -9.26 -4.30 -10.61
N VAL A 240 -7.95 -4.30 -10.35
CA VAL A 240 -7.36 -3.68 -9.15
C VAL A 240 -7.71 -2.19 -9.13
N LEU A 241 -8.20 -1.67 -7.99
CA LEU A 241 -8.52 -0.26 -7.83
C LEU A 241 -7.25 0.61 -7.98
N PRO A 242 -7.40 1.90 -8.37
CA PRO A 242 -6.25 2.80 -8.46
C PRO A 242 -5.60 3.05 -7.09
N ASP A 243 -4.28 3.27 -7.09
CA ASP A 243 -3.52 3.47 -5.86
C ASP A 243 -3.76 4.87 -5.28
N ARG A 244 -4.56 4.94 -4.21
CA ARG A 244 -4.85 6.18 -3.48
C ARG A 244 -3.61 6.79 -2.83
N ILE A 245 -2.61 5.97 -2.47
CA ILE A 245 -1.37 6.47 -1.88
C ILE A 245 -0.47 7.09 -2.95
N GLU A 246 -0.41 6.49 -4.14
CA GLU A 246 0.24 7.11 -5.30
C GLU A 246 -0.46 8.43 -5.68
N THR A 247 -1.80 8.43 -5.72
CA THR A 247 -2.62 9.63 -5.97
C THR A 247 -2.28 10.75 -5.00
N GLY A 248 -2.32 10.49 -3.69
CA GLY A 248 -1.98 11.47 -2.66
C GLY A 248 -0.52 11.94 -2.75
N THR A 249 0.40 11.06 -3.06
CA THR A 249 1.83 11.37 -3.23
C THR A 249 2.06 12.37 -4.36
N TYR A 250 1.49 12.12 -5.55
CA TYR A 250 1.63 13.08 -6.67
C TYR A 250 0.88 14.38 -6.42
N ALA A 251 -0.29 14.33 -5.76
CA ALA A 251 -0.99 15.53 -5.34
C ALA A 251 -0.12 16.41 -4.42
N MET A 252 0.59 15.78 -3.47
CA MET A 252 1.55 16.48 -2.60
C MET A 252 2.78 17.00 -3.35
N ALA A 253 3.27 16.28 -4.36
CA ALA A 253 4.36 16.76 -5.21
C ALA A 253 3.96 18.03 -5.98
N VAL A 254 2.75 18.07 -6.55
CA VAL A 254 2.20 19.26 -7.22
C VAL A 254 2.00 20.41 -6.22
N ALA A 255 1.45 20.12 -5.04
CA ALA A 255 1.30 21.10 -3.97
C ALA A 255 2.67 21.66 -3.53
N MET A 256 3.72 20.86 -3.52
CA MET A 256 5.08 21.26 -3.15
C MET A 256 5.73 22.16 -4.21
N THR A 257 5.68 21.77 -5.48
CA THR A 257 6.39 22.44 -6.57
C THR A 257 5.60 23.59 -7.20
N GLY A 258 4.28 23.58 -7.03
CA GLY A 258 3.34 24.33 -7.85
C GLY A 258 3.14 23.69 -9.23
N GLY A 259 2.15 24.19 -9.97
CA GLY A 259 1.82 23.71 -11.30
C GLY A 259 0.36 23.25 -11.43
N ASP A 260 0.11 22.45 -12.47
CA ASP A 260 -1.22 21.99 -12.87
C ASP A 260 -1.12 20.58 -13.47
N VAL A 261 -1.61 19.58 -12.74
CA VAL A 261 -1.52 18.18 -13.14
C VAL A 261 -2.86 17.49 -13.01
N VAL A 262 -3.22 16.69 -14.01
CA VAL A 262 -4.34 15.75 -13.93
C VAL A 262 -3.79 14.38 -13.53
N LEU A 263 -4.27 13.86 -12.41
CA LEU A 263 -4.03 12.50 -11.93
C LEU A 263 -5.11 11.60 -12.55
N GLU A 264 -4.74 10.89 -13.62
CA GLU A 264 -5.69 10.14 -14.44
C GLU A 264 -5.94 8.73 -13.89
N GLY A 265 -7.18 8.26 -14.01
CA GLY A 265 -7.58 6.91 -13.60
C GLY A 265 -7.87 6.74 -12.12
N THR A 266 -8.01 7.83 -11.37
CA THR A 266 -8.33 7.84 -9.93
C THR A 266 -9.54 8.72 -9.63
N ASN A 267 -10.02 8.72 -8.39
CA ASN A 267 -11.09 9.62 -7.92
C ASN A 267 -10.90 9.99 -6.45
N GLY A 268 -11.58 11.05 -6.00
CA GLY A 268 -11.44 11.63 -4.67
C GLY A 268 -11.94 10.71 -3.54
N SER A 269 -13.00 9.94 -3.77
CA SER A 269 -13.66 9.14 -2.73
C SER A 269 -12.75 8.08 -2.08
N LEU A 270 -11.60 7.79 -2.70
CA LEU A 270 -10.61 6.87 -2.16
C LEU A 270 -9.73 7.48 -1.06
N LEU A 271 -9.66 8.83 -0.97
CA LEU A 271 -8.73 9.53 -0.07
C LEU A 271 -9.23 10.92 0.36
N ASP A 272 -10.52 11.09 0.54
CA ASP A 272 -11.17 12.40 0.85
C ASP A 272 -10.44 13.19 1.94
N ASN A 273 -10.12 12.56 3.08
CA ASN A 273 -9.43 13.22 4.19
C ASN A 273 -8.08 13.83 3.79
N ALA A 274 -7.28 13.09 3.02
CA ALA A 274 -5.98 13.59 2.56
C ALA A 274 -6.13 14.73 1.54
N LEU A 275 -7.14 14.66 0.66
CA LEU A 275 -7.43 15.73 -0.30
C LEU A 275 -7.93 17.00 0.40
N ASP A 276 -8.81 16.87 1.40
CA ASP A 276 -9.28 18.00 2.19
C ASP A 276 -8.14 18.65 2.98
N THR A 277 -7.23 17.83 3.52
CA THR A 277 -6.00 18.32 4.15
C THR A 277 -5.13 19.11 3.17
N LEU A 278 -4.98 18.64 1.92
CA LEU A 278 -4.24 19.37 0.88
C LEU A 278 -4.93 20.67 0.45
N LYS A 279 -6.25 20.70 0.41
CA LYS A 279 -7.00 21.96 0.16
C LYS A 279 -6.72 22.98 1.25
N LEU A 280 -6.70 22.56 2.53
CA LEU A 280 -6.32 23.43 3.65
C LEU A 280 -4.86 23.93 3.52
N ALA A 281 -3.96 23.12 2.98
CA ALA A 281 -2.59 23.50 2.70
C ALA A 281 -2.43 24.44 1.48
N GLY A 282 -3.52 24.71 0.75
CA GLY A 282 -3.57 25.68 -0.35
C GLY A 282 -3.56 25.10 -1.76
N ALA A 283 -3.77 23.77 -1.91
CA ALA A 283 -3.98 23.16 -3.21
C ALA A 283 -5.45 23.31 -3.67
N GLU A 284 -5.65 23.57 -4.95
CA GLU A 284 -6.96 23.49 -5.60
C GLU A 284 -7.12 22.09 -6.19
N ILE A 285 -8.19 21.41 -5.83
CA ILE A 285 -8.45 20.02 -6.26
C ILE A 285 -9.85 19.94 -6.84
N THR A 286 -9.96 19.50 -8.09
CA THR A 286 -11.24 19.33 -8.79
C THR A 286 -11.32 17.97 -9.45
N GLU A 287 -12.49 17.34 -9.41
CA GLU A 287 -12.73 16.13 -10.20
C GLU A 287 -12.86 16.49 -11.69
N THR A 288 -12.37 15.59 -12.53
CA THR A 288 -12.47 15.67 -13.99
C THR A 288 -13.12 14.38 -14.52
N GLU A 289 -13.44 14.34 -15.80
CA GLU A 289 -13.97 13.11 -16.44
C GLU A 289 -13.01 11.91 -16.34
N THR A 290 -11.71 12.17 -16.27
CA THR A 290 -10.67 11.10 -16.28
C THR A 290 -9.99 10.91 -14.92
N GLY A 291 -10.18 11.78 -13.94
CA GLY A 291 -9.49 11.68 -12.65
C GLY A 291 -9.58 12.97 -11.82
N LEU A 292 -8.46 13.35 -11.20
CA LEU A 292 -8.35 14.52 -10.31
C LEU A 292 -7.37 15.54 -10.88
N ARG A 293 -7.78 16.79 -11.03
CA ARG A 293 -6.88 17.89 -11.34
C ARG A 293 -6.42 18.56 -10.06
N ILE A 294 -5.11 18.67 -9.91
CA ILE A 294 -4.44 19.29 -8.77
C ILE A 294 -3.73 20.54 -9.28
N VAL A 295 -4.02 21.68 -8.66
CA VAL A 295 -3.41 22.97 -9.03
C VAL A 295 -2.90 23.67 -7.78
N ARG A 296 -1.71 24.24 -7.84
CA ARG A 296 -1.24 25.23 -6.87
C ARG A 296 -0.56 26.39 -7.59
N ASN A 297 -1.20 27.55 -7.52
CA ASN A 297 -0.74 28.77 -8.15
C ASN A 297 -0.43 29.86 -7.10
N GLY A 298 0.84 30.25 -6.96
CA GLY A 298 1.28 31.51 -6.39
C GLY A 298 1.23 31.71 -4.87
N ASN A 299 0.22 31.24 -4.18
CA ASN A 299 0.13 31.36 -2.72
C ASN A 299 1.06 30.35 -2.04
N GLY A 300 1.70 30.76 -0.94
CA GLY A 300 2.55 29.85 -0.15
C GLY A 300 1.77 28.67 0.42
N ILE A 301 2.49 27.63 0.84
CA ILE A 301 1.88 26.46 1.49
C ILE A 301 1.45 26.85 2.90
N GLN A 302 0.18 26.61 3.24
CA GLN A 302 -0.34 26.88 4.59
C GLN A 302 0.05 25.75 5.56
N PRO A 303 0.39 26.07 6.81
CA PRO A 303 0.64 25.05 7.82
C PRO A 303 -0.66 24.34 8.20
N VAL A 304 -0.63 23.03 8.27
CA VAL A 304 -1.77 22.17 8.65
C VAL A 304 -1.30 21.08 9.61
N ASP A 305 -2.04 20.88 10.69
CA ASP A 305 -1.82 19.79 11.62
C ASP A 305 -2.52 18.51 11.16
N VAL A 306 -1.89 17.35 11.35
CA VAL A 306 -2.42 16.05 10.93
C VAL A 306 -2.21 15.01 12.02
N VAL A 307 -3.21 14.15 12.20
CA VAL A 307 -3.12 12.91 12.99
C VAL A 307 -3.38 11.75 12.05
N THR A 308 -2.47 10.77 12.01
CA THR A 308 -2.69 9.56 11.22
C THR A 308 -3.71 8.67 11.92
N GLU A 309 -4.67 8.15 11.16
CA GLU A 309 -5.75 7.31 11.69
C GLU A 309 -6.11 6.21 10.66
N PRO A 310 -6.73 5.11 11.10
CA PRO A 310 -7.34 4.16 10.17
C PRO A 310 -8.35 4.85 9.25
N PHE A 311 -8.56 4.29 8.06
CA PHE A 311 -9.54 4.82 7.11
C PHE A 311 -10.93 5.00 7.77
N PRO A 312 -11.63 6.15 7.55
CA PRO A 312 -11.35 7.20 6.56
C PRO A 312 -10.47 8.36 7.06
N GLY A 313 -9.74 8.21 8.16
CA GLY A 313 -8.79 9.21 8.63
C GLY A 313 -7.57 9.38 7.72
N PHE A 314 -6.66 10.29 8.11
CA PHE A 314 -5.46 10.55 7.31
C PHE A 314 -4.53 9.33 7.30
N PRO A 315 -4.19 8.78 6.11
CA PRO A 315 -3.45 7.53 6.02
C PRO A 315 -1.98 7.68 6.43
N THR A 316 -1.51 6.79 7.30
CA THR A 316 -0.10 6.73 7.71
C THR A 316 0.86 6.57 6.52
N ASP A 317 0.42 5.98 5.41
CA ASP A 317 1.22 5.83 4.18
C ASP A 317 1.44 7.15 3.42
N LEU A 318 0.77 8.24 3.79
CA LEU A 318 0.97 9.60 3.28
C LEU A 318 1.65 10.54 4.29
N GLN A 319 1.94 10.07 5.50
CA GLN A 319 2.52 10.89 6.56
C GLN A 319 3.85 11.55 6.15
N ALA A 320 4.78 10.78 5.61
CA ALA A 320 6.10 11.26 5.24
C ALA A 320 6.04 12.29 4.09
N GLN A 321 5.19 12.07 3.10
CA GLN A 321 4.98 12.96 1.96
C GLN A 321 4.38 14.29 2.43
N PHE A 322 3.40 14.22 3.34
CA PHE A 322 2.81 15.41 3.93
C PHE A 322 3.82 16.18 4.81
N MET A 323 4.66 15.47 5.55
CA MET A 323 5.76 16.08 6.31
C MET A 323 6.72 16.84 5.38
N ALA A 324 7.10 16.25 4.25
CA ALA A 324 7.93 16.93 3.25
C ALA A 324 7.26 18.23 2.77
N LEU A 325 5.95 18.21 2.47
CA LEU A 325 5.19 19.39 2.07
C LEU A 325 5.23 20.47 3.17
N MET A 326 5.03 20.10 4.43
CA MET A 326 5.01 21.05 5.55
C MET A 326 6.39 21.69 5.82
N THR A 327 7.50 21.10 5.36
CA THR A 327 8.83 21.75 5.46
C THR A 327 8.89 23.09 4.73
N ARG A 328 7.98 23.35 3.80
CA ARG A 328 7.90 24.59 3.02
C ARG A 328 6.68 25.45 3.37
N SER A 329 5.94 25.10 4.41
CA SER A 329 4.77 25.87 4.86
C SER A 329 5.16 27.23 5.44
N GLN A 330 4.22 28.17 5.46
CA GLN A 330 4.39 29.52 6.04
C GLN A 330 4.05 29.52 7.54
N GLY A 331 4.64 28.59 8.31
CA GLY A 331 4.37 28.47 9.74
C GLY A 331 4.84 27.17 10.34
N VAL A 332 4.17 26.76 11.40
CA VAL A 332 4.47 25.54 12.14
C VAL A 332 3.33 24.54 11.97
N SER A 333 3.66 23.30 11.69
CA SER A 333 2.72 22.19 11.59
C SER A 333 3.10 21.09 12.57
N HIS A 334 2.10 20.34 13.03
CA HIS A 334 2.28 19.16 13.86
C HIS A 334 1.73 17.92 13.15
N ILE A 335 2.51 16.86 13.16
CA ILE A 335 2.10 15.56 12.65
C ILE A 335 2.19 14.55 13.78
N THR A 336 1.06 13.95 14.14
CA THR A 336 1.00 12.89 15.15
C THR A 336 0.80 11.54 14.45
N GLU A 337 1.75 10.61 14.63
CA GLU A 337 1.71 9.27 14.07
C GLU A 337 1.17 8.29 15.11
N THR A 338 -0.05 7.81 14.91
CA THR A 338 -0.73 6.91 15.87
C THR A 338 -0.72 5.44 15.45
N ILE A 339 -0.29 5.15 14.21
CA ILE A 339 -0.37 3.79 13.65
C ILE A 339 0.94 3.02 13.84
N PHE A 340 2.09 3.67 13.58
CA PHE A 340 3.40 3.05 13.67
C PHE A 340 4.40 3.91 14.45
N GLU A 341 4.87 3.42 15.58
CA GLU A 341 5.69 4.15 16.54
C GLU A 341 7.04 4.66 16.00
N ASN A 342 7.65 3.96 15.04
CA ASN A 342 8.98 4.28 14.51
C ASN A 342 8.94 4.91 13.12
N ARG A 343 7.81 5.49 12.70
CA ARG A 343 7.64 5.97 11.31
C ARG A 343 8.15 7.39 11.09
N PHE A 344 9.28 7.76 11.71
CA PHE A 344 9.94 9.06 11.56
C PHE A 344 11.39 9.00 11.06
N MET A 345 11.82 7.87 10.52
CA MET A 345 13.22 7.67 10.09
C MET A 345 13.67 8.66 8.99
N HIS A 346 12.74 9.14 8.18
CA HIS A 346 12.98 10.12 7.11
C HIS A 346 13.30 11.54 7.64
N VAL A 347 12.99 11.84 8.89
CA VAL A 347 13.22 13.17 9.49
C VAL A 347 14.68 13.57 9.41
N GLN A 348 15.61 12.66 9.68
CA GLN A 348 17.05 12.93 9.60
C GLN A 348 17.50 13.22 8.17
N GLU A 349 16.93 12.55 7.19
CA GLU A 349 17.24 12.76 5.78
C GLU A 349 16.63 14.08 5.26
N LEU A 350 15.40 14.44 5.68
CA LEU A 350 14.83 15.76 5.39
C LEU A 350 15.65 16.89 6.02
N ALA A 351 16.21 16.69 7.22
CA ALA A 351 17.09 17.66 7.88
C ALA A 351 18.37 17.93 7.06
N ARG A 352 18.89 16.94 6.31
CA ARG A 352 20.02 17.12 5.39
C ARG A 352 19.70 18.10 4.25
N LEU A 353 18.43 18.19 3.86
CA LEU A 353 17.94 19.19 2.88
C LEU A 353 17.67 20.56 3.52
N GLY A 354 17.87 20.72 4.82
CA GLY A 354 17.66 21.95 5.56
C GLY A 354 16.29 22.09 6.22
N ALA A 355 15.50 21.01 6.29
CA ALA A 355 14.23 21.01 7.02
C ALA A 355 14.44 21.17 8.53
N LYS A 356 13.54 21.88 9.19
CA LYS A 356 13.52 22.09 10.64
C LYS A 356 12.40 21.25 11.25
N ILE A 357 12.75 20.10 11.78
CA ILE A 357 11.81 19.14 12.38
C ILE A 357 12.33 18.71 13.74
N SER A 358 11.46 18.74 14.73
CA SER A 358 11.72 18.20 16.08
C SER A 358 10.71 17.13 16.44
N LEU A 359 11.17 16.06 17.08
CA LEU A 359 10.34 14.92 17.48
C LEU A 359 10.11 14.92 19.00
N SER A 360 8.88 14.61 19.41
CA SER A 360 8.51 14.40 20.80
C SER A 360 7.51 13.24 20.87
N GLY A 361 7.97 12.06 21.25
CA GLY A 361 7.16 10.85 21.25
C GLY A 361 6.62 10.54 19.83
N GLN A 362 5.31 10.48 19.70
CA GLN A 362 4.61 10.22 18.43
C GLN A 362 4.34 11.49 17.61
N MET A 363 4.83 12.64 18.01
CA MET A 363 4.57 13.92 17.35
C MET A 363 5.84 14.49 16.75
N ALA A 364 5.74 14.92 15.50
CA ALA A 364 6.72 15.75 14.81
C ALA A 364 6.20 17.20 14.75
N ARG A 365 7.05 18.17 15.16
CA ARG A 365 6.83 19.59 14.96
C ARG A 365 7.70 20.02 13.78
N ILE A 366 7.09 20.54 12.74
CA ILE A 366 7.72 20.98 11.51
C ILE A 366 7.63 22.51 11.44
N GLU A 367 8.76 23.17 11.38
CA GLU A 367 8.85 24.62 11.11
C GLU A 367 9.18 24.84 9.64
N GLY A 368 8.27 25.46 8.91
CA GLY A 368 8.47 25.72 7.49
C GLY A 368 9.67 26.64 7.24
N VAL A 369 10.43 26.32 6.19
CA VAL A 369 11.62 27.08 5.78
C VAL A 369 11.42 27.73 4.42
N SER A 370 12.07 28.88 4.19
CA SER A 370 11.96 29.62 2.91
C SER A 370 12.55 28.86 1.73
N ARG A 371 13.49 27.93 1.96
CA ARG A 371 14.14 27.11 0.94
C ARG A 371 14.71 25.83 1.52
N LEU A 372 14.69 24.77 0.72
CA LEU A 372 15.47 23.57 0.91
C LEU A 372 16.68 23.60 -0.03
N LYS A 373 17.73 22.86 0.31
CA LYS A 373 18.93 22.72 -0.53
C LYS A 373 19.15 21.27 -0.87
N GLY A 374 19.46 20.99 -2.12
CA GLY A 374 19.81 19.66 -2.59
C GLY A 374 21.02 19.09 -1.85
N ALA A 375 20.97 17.82 -1.53
CA ALA A 375 22.01 17.07 -0.84
C ALA A 375 21.94 15.58 -1.16
N PRO A 376 23.01 14.81 -0.94
CA PRO A 376 22.90 13.35 -0.92
C PRO A 376 22.04 12.89 0.26
N VAL A 377 21.03 12.06 0.00
CA VAL A 377 20.12 11.49 0.99
C VAL A 377 19.91 10.00 0.75
N MET A 378 19.42 9.30 1.74
CA MET A 378 19.28 7.85 1.71
C MET A 378 17.83 7.45 1.96
N ALA A 379 17.26 6.66 1.05
CA ALA A 379 15.94 6.05 1.23
C ALA A 379 15.96 5.07 2.43
N THR A 380 14.98 5.18 3.31
CA THR A 380 14.89 4.42 4.57
C THR A 380 13.82 3.32 4.53
N ASP A 381 12.70 3.57 3.90
CA ASP A 381 11.61 2.64 3.65
C ASP A 381 10.82 3.04 2.41
N LEU A 382 9.87 2.21 2.00
CA LEU A 382 9.16 2.40 0.73
C LEU A 382 8.31 3.69 0.65
N ARG A 383 7.71 4.15 1.76
CA ARG A 383 6.85 5.35 1.77
C ARG A 383 7.62 6.60 2.16
N ALA A 384 8.51 6.49 3.15
CA ALA A 384 9.37 7.60 3.55
C ALA A 384 10.31 8.04 2.42
N SER A 385 10.77 7.11 1.59
CA SER A 385 11.68 7.41 0.49
C SER A 385 11.13 8.43 -0.51
N VAL A 386 9.84 8.39 -0.82
CA VAL A 386 9.25 9.33 -1.77
C VAL A 386 9.11 10.74 -1.19
N SER A 387 9.10 10.91 0.13
CA SER A 387 9.15 12.23 0.75
C SER A 387 10.43 12.99 0.41
N LEU A 388 11.54 12.26 0.27
CA LEU A 388 12.83 12.82 -0.14
C LEU A 388 12.81 13.25 -1.62
N VAL A 389 12.09 12.53 -2.46
CA VAL A 389 11.86 12.93 -3.85
C VAL A 389 11.04 14.22 -3.89
N ILE A 390 9.91 14.29 -3.17
CA ILE A 390 9.06 15.49 -3.10
C ILE A 390 9.86 16.70 -2.60
N ALA A 391 10.63 16.54 -1.53
CA ALA A 391 11.49 17.61 -1.01
C ALA A 391 12.57 18.00 -2.02
N GLY A 392 13.20 17.04 -2.71
CA GLY A 392 14.20 17.26 -3.74
C GLY A 392 13.66 18.04 -4.95
N LEU A 393 12.40 17.80 -5.36
CA LEU A 393 11.76 18.54 -6.45
C LEU A 393 11.65 20.05 -6.16
N ALA A 394 11.57 20.45 -4.89
CA ALA A 394 11.49 21.84 -4.46
C ALA A 394 12.81 22.40 -3.90
N ALA A 395 13.87 21.61 -3.79
CA ALA A 395 15.15 22.02 -3.28
C ALA A 395 15.97 22.81 -4.33
N GLU A 396 16.76 23.76 -3.89
CA GLU A 396 17.72 24.44 -4.75
C GLU A 396 18.93 23.51 -5.02
N GLY A 397 19.26 23.33 -6.30
CA GLY A 397 20.37 22.48 -6.72
C GLY A 397 19.98 21.00 -6.90
N GLU A 398 20.95 20.12 -6.68
CA GLU A 398 20.82 18.69 -6.98
C GLU A 398 20.66 17.86 -5.70
N THR A 399 19.66 16.98 -5.69
CA THR A 399 19.44 15.97 -4.65
C THR A 399 19.75 14.58 -5.22
N MET A 400 20.60 13.80 -4.53
CA MET A 400 20.91 12.43 -4.91
C MET A 400 20.29 11.46 -3.89
N VAL A 401 19.29 10.71 -4.30
CA VAL A 401 18.63 9.70 -3.47
C VAL A 401 19.26 8.33 -3.74
N SER A 402 19.86 7.74 -2.71
CA SER A 402 20.40 6.37 -2.74
C SER A 402 19.41 5.34 -2.19
N ARG A 403 19.69 4.04 -2.38
CA ARG A 403 18.84 2.91 -2.00
C ARG A 403 17.43 2.95 -2.61
N VAL A 404 17.35 3.31 -3.87
CA VAL A 404 16.06 3.52 -4.58
C VAL A 404 15.23 2.23 -4.74
N TYR A 405 15.78 1.06 -4.47
CA TYR A 405 15.03 -0.18 -4.41
C TYR A 405 13.85 -0.13 -3.40
N HIS A 406 13.89 0.78 -2.43
CA HIS A 406 12.75 1.05 -1.57
C HIS A 406 11.60 1.73 -2.32
N LEU A 407 11.91 2.63 -3.26
CA LEU A 407 10.90 3.28 -4.12
C LEU A 407 10.25 2.27 -5.08
N ASP A 408 11.06 1.37 -5.66
CA ASP A 408 10.60 0.35 -6.61
C ASP A 408 9.59 -0.66 -6.00
N ARG A 409 9.49 -0.70 -4.68
CA ARG A 409 8.50 -1.49 -3.97
C ARG A 409 7.10 -0.88 -3.96
N GLY A 410 6.97 0.43 -4.13
CA GLY A 410 5.71 1.14 -3.93
C GLY A 410 5.31 2.15 -4.98
N PHE A 411 6.21 2.49 -5.91
CA PHE A 411 5.96 3.49 -6.94
C PHE A 411 6.43 2.98 -8.30
N GLU A 412 5.48 2.82 -9.21
CA GLU A 412 5.75 2.36 -10.56
C GLU A 412 6.24 3.50 -11.43
N ARG A 413 7.47 3.37 -12.00
CA ARG A 413 8.07 4.34 -12.94
C ARG A 413 8.00 5.80 -12.44
N LEU A 414 8.33 6.02 -11.18
CA LEU A 414 8.24 7.32 -10.53
C LEU A 414 8.96 8.42 -11.32
N GLU A 415 10.23 8.17 -11.69
CA GLU A 415 11.06 9.11 -12.42
C GLU A 415 10.47 9.46 -13.80
N GLU A 416 9.92 8.48 -14.50
CA GLU A 416 9.31 8.69 -15.82
C GLU A 416 8.04 9.53 -15.73
N LYS A 417 7.15 9.21 -14.76
CA LYS A 417 5.90 9.94 -14.52
C LYS A 417 6.19 11.41 -14.19
N LEU A 418 7.16 11.66 -13.31
CA LEU A 418 7.55 13.03 -12.92
C LEU A 418 8.22 13.79 -14.08
N THR A 419 9.11 13.14 -14.83
CA THR A 419 9.81 13.76 -15.97
C THR A 419 8.82 14.16 -17.07
N ARG A 420 7.79 13.36 -17.36
CA ARG A 420 6.72 13.72 -18.28
C ARG A 420 5.95 14.99 -17.89
N CYS A 421 5.96 15.32 -16.61
CA CYS A 421 5.34 16.55 -16.09
C CYS A 421 6.34 17.71 -15.92
N GLY A 422 7.57 17.58 -16.44
CA GLY A 422 8.56 18.64 -16.48
C GLY A 422 9.55 18.65 -15.31
N ALA A 423 9.53 17.62 -14.45
CA ALA A 423 10.59 17.47 -13.45
C ALA A 423 11.91 17.01 -14.11
N LEU A 424 13.03 17.40 -13.53
CA LEU A 424 14.34 16.91 -13.91
C LEU A 424 14.74 15.79 -12.92
N VAL A 425 14.32 14.59 -13.25
CA VAL A 425 14.53 13.38 -12.42
C VAL A 425 15.06 12.28 -13.32
N GLU A 426 16.18 11.69 -12.93
CA GLU A 426 16.77 10.58 -13.68
C GLU A 426 17.30 9.48 -12.76
N ARG A 427 17.21 8.25 -13.22
CA ARG A 427 17.85 7.10 -12.57
C ARG A 427 19.28 6.98 -13.09
N VAL A 428 20.25 6.93 -12.19
CA VAL A 428 21.65 6.77 -12.49
C VAL A 428 22.16 5.49 -11.84
N SER A 429 22.81 4.64 -12.64
CA SER A 429 23.47 3.42 -12.18
C SER A 429 24.95 3.69 -11.97
N ASP A 430 25.56 3.06 -10.94
CA ASP A 430 26.99 3.11 -10.71
C ASP A 430 27.74 2.23 -11.70
#